data_f6629604aee77d1d4c969afb9f7594e3
#
_entry.id   f6629604aee77d1d4c969afb9f7594e3
#
_cell.length_a   1.000
_cell.length_b   1.000
_cell.length_c   1.000
_cell.angle_alpha   90.00
_cell.angle_beta   90.00
_cell.angle_gamma   90.00
#
_symmetry.space_group_name_H-M   'P 1'
#
loop_
_entity.id
_entity.type
_entity.pdbx_description
1 polymer ?
#
loop_
_entity_poly.entity_id
_entity_poly.type
_entity_poly.pdbx_seq_one_letter_code
_entity_poly.pdbx_strand_id
1 'polypeptide(L)'
;DERVRQNLVTDEISIGDYVLGGGELAAMVVIDAVTRLIPGVVGSAESSANDSHTTGLLQHPLYTRPSVFRGMEAPDVLLSGHHAEIAKWQRLEALRRTLERRPDMLESTELSPGDRRFLDELRDERERDD
;
A
#
# COMPACT_ATOMS: atom_id res chain seq x y z
N ASP A 1 -4.88 32.43 -10.16
CA ASP A 1 -5.89 33.26 -10.85
C ASP A 1 -6.83 32.37 -11.63
N GLU A 2 -8.12 32.59 -11.51
CA GLU A 2 -9.16 31.75 -12.14
C GLU A 2 -9.04 31.69 -13.66
N ARG A 3 -8.57 32.75 -14.29
CA ARG A 3 -8.31 32.79 -15.75
C ARG A 3 -7.21 31.81 -16.19
N VAL A 4 -6.23 31.56 -15.31
CA VAL A 4 -5.20 30.52 -15.55
C VAL A 4 -5.83 29.14 -15.48
N ARG A 5 -6.62 28.88 -14.44
CA ARG A 5 -7.33 27.61 -14.24
C ARG A 5 -8.25 27.28 -15.43
N GLN A 6 -9.03 28.28 -15.88
CA GLN A 6 -10.01 28.07 -16.96
C GLN A 6 -9.42 27.97 -18.36
N ASN A 7 -8.24 28.56 -18.62
CA ASN A 7 -7.74 28.74 -19.98
C ASN A 7 -6.37 28.11 -20.26
N LEU A 8 -5.57 27.82 -19.24
CA LEU A 8 -4.17 27.40 -19.43
C LEU A 8 -3.84 26.03 -18.86
N VAL A 9 -4.58 25.54 -17.85
CA VAL A 9 -4.31 24.24 -17.24
C VAL A 9 -5.12 23.13 -17.93
N THR A 10 -4.54 21.96 -17.99
CA THR A 10 -5.19 20.76 -18.57
C THR A 10 -6.06 20.07 -17.53
N ASP A 11 -5.62 20.07 -16.27
CA ASP A 11 -6.28 19.38 -15.18
C ASP A 11 -5.97 20.06 -13.84
N GLU A 12 -6.78 19.77 -12.82
CA GLU A 12 -6.65 20.27 -11.47
C GLU A 12 -6.77 19.10 -10.47
N ILE A 13 -5.72 18.89 -9.68
CA ILE A 13 -5.61 17.75 -8.78
C ILE A 13 -5.50 18.25 -7.33
N SER A 14 -6.34 17.72 -6.44
CA SER A 14 -6.18 17.87 -5.00
C SER A 14 -5.39 16.70 -4.43
N ILE A 15 -4.45 16.97 -3.51
CA ILE A 15 -3.70 15.95 -2.77
C ILE A 15 -4.26 15.70 -1.36
N GLY A 16 -5.31 16.41 -0.95
CA GLY A 16 -5.96 16.24 0.35
C GLY A 16 -6.76 17.45 0.79
N ASP A 17 -7.58 17.28 1.83
CA ASP A 17 -8.48 18.29 2.37
C ASP A 17 -7.76 19.21 3.37
N TYR A 18 -6.73 19.90 2.91
CA TYR A 18 -5.96 20.89 3.69
C TYR A 18 -5.42 21.98 2.78
N VAL A 19 -5.09 23.12 3.38
CA VAL A 19 -4.54 24.26 2.67
C VAL A 19 -3.02 24.34 2.87
N LEU A 20 -2.29 24.49 1.76
CA LEU A 20 -0.84 24.69 1.74
C LEU A 20 -0.52 26.15 1.44
N GLY A 21 0.69 26.59 1.80
CA GLY A 21 1.20 27.94 1.52
C GLY A 21 1.39 28.24 0.02
N GLY A 22 1.57 27.18 -0.79
CA GLY A 22 1.74 27.22 -2.25
C GLY A 22 1.60 25.84 -2.86
N GLY A 23 1.70 25.74 -4.19
CA GLY A 23 1.54 24.47 -4.93
C GLY A 23 2.83 23.63 -5.03
N GLU A 24 3.96 24.11 -4.57
CA GLU A 24 5.28 23.48 -4.77
C GLU A 24 5.36 22.10 -4.14
N LEU A 25 4.90 21.97 -2.89
CA LEU A 25 4.89 20.69 -2.17
C LEU A 25 3.93 19.70 -2.82
N ALA A 26 2.75 20.15 -3.25
CA ALA A 26 1.80 19.33 -3.97
C ALA A 26 2.39 18.83 -5.30
N ALA A 27 3.06 19.70 -6.05
CA ALA A 27 3.76 19.34 -7.28
C ALA A 27 4.86 18.31 -7.03
N MET A 28 5.66 18.46 -5.98
CA MET A 28 6.69 17.48 -5.60
C MET A 28 6.11 16.12 -5.27
N VAL A 29 5.00 16.06 -4.53
CA VAL A 29 4.30 14.80 -4.23
C VAL A 29 3.83 14.11 -5.50
N VAL A 30 3.20 14.84 -6.42
CA VAL A 30 2.72 14.28 -7.69
C VAL A 30 3.90 13.81 -8.55
N ILE A 31 4.97 14.61 -8.66
CA ILE A 31 6.16 14.24 -9.42
C ILE A 31 6.79 12.96 -8.84
N ASP A 32 7.01 12.88 -7.54
CA ASP A 32 7.59 11.68 -6.90
C ASP A 32 6.72 10.45 -7.14
N ALA A 33 5.42 10.57 -6.90
CA ALA A 33 4.48 9.46 -7.09
C ALA A 33 4.42 8.94 -8.53
N VAL A 34 4.47 9.86 -9.53
CA VAL A 34 4.38 9.49 -10.95
C VAL A 34 5.71 8.97 -11.48
N THR A 35 6.83 9.64 -11.15
CA THR A 35 8.14 9.30 -11.72
C THR A 35 8.61 7.91 -11.28
N ARG A 36 8.26 7.47 -10.07
CA ARG A 36 8.60 6.12 -9.62
C ARG A 36 7.90 5.00 -10.40
N LEU A 37 6.82 5.31 -11.14
CA LEU A 37 6.13 4.37 -12.04
C LEU A 37 6.81 4.26 -13.42
N ILE A 38 7.73 5.17 -13.74
CA ILE A 38 8.45 5.15 -15.01
C ILE A 38 9.55 4.08 -14.96
N PRO A 39 9.58 3.14 -15.93
CA PRO A 39 10.62 2.11 -15.96
C PRO A 39 12.04 2.71 -15.93
N GLY A 40 12.89 2.17 -15.05
CA GLY A 40 14.30 2.58 -14.92
C GLY A 40 14.54 3.81 -14.03
N VAL A 41 13.52 4.47 -13.51
CA VAL A 41 13.70 5.58 -12.55
C VAL A 41 14.01 5.07 -11.15
N VAL A 42 13.36 4.02 -10.70
CA VAL A 42 13.67 3.34 -9.43
C VAL A 42 14.63 2.21 -9.72
N GLY A 43 15.70 2.08 -8.91
CA GLY A 43 16.81 1.14 -9.14
C GLY A 43 16.45 -0.35 -9.14
N SER A 44 15.24 -0.73 -8.72
CA SER A 44 14.71 -2.10 -8.80
C SER A 44 13.26 -2.06 -9.21
N ALA A 45 12.94 -2.70 -10.33
CA ALA A 45 11.56 -2.88 -10.78
C ALA A 45 10.73 -3.70 -9.76
N GLU A 46 11.37 -4.56 -8.97
CA GLU A 46 10.73 -5.34 -7.92
C GLU A 46 10.28 -4.47 -6.73
N SER A 47 10.96 -3.34 -6.48
CA SER A 47 10.60 -2.44 -5.38
C SER A 47 9.24 -1.78 -5.58
N SER A 48 8.87 -1.45 -6.80
CA SER A 48 7.57 -0.85 -7.11
C SER A 48 6.46 -1.88 -7.37
N ALA A 49 6.82 -3.12 -7.72
CA ALA A 49 5.86 -4.18 -8.02
C ALA A 49 5.00 -4.58 -6.81
N ASN A 50 5.55 -4.46 -5.59
CA ASN A 50 4.90 -4.83 -4.35
C ASN A 50 4.42 -3.62 -3.52
N ASP A 51 4.49 -2.42 -4.07
CA ASP A 51 3.98 -1.22 -3.40
C ASP A 51 2.45 -1.26 -3.24
N SER A 52 1.96 -0.54 -2.25
CA SER A 52 0.52 -0.31 -2.08
C SER A 52 -0.09 0.23 -3.38
N HIS A 53 -1.30 -0.20 -3.68
CA HIS A 53 -2.07 0.10 -4.90
C HIS A 53 -1.61 -0.60 -6.18
N THR A 54 -0.35 -0.98 -6.35
CA THR A 54 0.13 -1.68 -7.55
C THR A 54 -0.53 -3.05 -7.72
N THR A 55 -0.72 -3.77 -6.60
CA THR A 55 -1.38 -5.09 -6.57
C THR A 55 -2.87 -5.02 -6.25
N GLY A 56 -3.44 -3.81 -6.14
CA GLY A 56 -4.80 -3.59 -5.65
C GLY A 56 -4.96 -3.73 -4.13
N LEU A 57 -3.87 -3.98 -3.40
CA LEU A 57 -3.86 -4.10 -1.93
C LEU A 57 -2.92 -3.08 -1.31
N LEU A 58 -3.08 -2.83 -0.02
CA LEU A 58 -2.04 -2.19 0.78
C LEU A 58 -0.86 -3.15 0.98
N GLN A 59 0.35 -2.60 0.96
CA GLN A 59 1.56 -3.38 1.21
C GLN A 59 1.55 -4.02 2.60
N HIS A 60 2.03 -5.25 2.69
CA HIS A 60 2.24 -5.96 3.96
C HIS A 60 3.23 -5.22 4.88
N PRO A 61 3.26 -5.51 6.19
CA PRO A 61 4.26 -4.95 7.10
C PRO A 61 5.69 -5.26 6.65
N LEU A 62 6.54 -4.24 6.70
CA LEU A 62 7.97 -4.37 6.40
C LEU A 62 8.76 -4.33 7.71
N TYR A 63 9.80 -5.16 7.79
CA TYR A 63 10.72 -5.23 8.92
C TYR A 63 12.14 -4.98 8.43
N THR A 64 12.88 -4.16 9.17
CA THR A 64 14.30 -3.86 8.92
C THR A 64 15.18 -4.52 9.98
N ARG A 65 16.48 -4.55 9.74
CA ARG A 65 17.46 -4.98 10.76
C ARG A 65 17.56 -3.93 11.89
N PRO A 66 17.83 -4.39 13.13
CA PRO A 66 18.00 -5.76 13.59
C PRO A 66 16.66 -6.52 13.70
N SER A 67 16.71 -7.87 13.74
CA SER A 67 15.51 -8.73 13.90
C SER A 67 14.79 -8.52 15.23
N VAL A 68 15.50 -8.05 16.25
CA VAL A 68 14.95 -7.66 17.54
C VAL A 68 15.27 -6.20 17.80
N PHE A 69 14.26 -5.39 18.01
CA PHE A 69 14.41 -3.97 18.35
C PHE A 69 13.60 -3.64 19.60
N ARG A 70 14.27 -3.27 20.69
CA ARG A 70 13.67 -2.94 21.98
C ARG A 70 12.74 -4.04 22.54
N GLY A 71 13.13 -5.31 22.37
CA GLY A 71 12.33 -6.46 22.75
C GLY A 71 11.19 -6.83 21.81
N MET A 72 11.00 -6.10 20.72
CA MET A 72 10.06 -6.42 19.65
C MET A 72 10.75 -7.22 18.56
N GLU A 73 10.24 -8.39 18.26
CA GLU A 73 10.82 -9.33 17.31
C GLU A 73 10.12 -9.21 15.95
N ALA A 74 10.90 -9.36 14.87
CA ALA A 74 10.32 -9.57 13.54
C ALA A 74 9.71 -10.99 13.49
N PRO A 75 8.61 -11.21 12.72
CA PRO A 75 8.00 -12.53 12.59
C PRO A 75 9.00 -13.59 12.13
N ASP A 76 9.01 -14.75 12.79
CA ASP A 76 9.94 -15.86 12.52
C ASP A 76 9.89 -16.33 11.06
N VAL A 77 8.70 -16.30 10.45
CA VAL A 77 8.52 -16.68 9.05
C VAL A 77 9.42 -15.86 8.11
N LEU A 78 9.67 -14.58 8.42
CA LEU A 78 10.54 -13.71 7.62
C LEU A 78 12.03 -14.05 7.78
N LEU A 79 12.39 -14.74 8.87
CA LEU A 79 13.76 -15.16 9.18
C LEU A 79 14.04 -16.61 8.72
N SER A 80 12.99 -17.35 8.34
CA SER A 80 13.08 -18.79 8.01
C SER A 80 13.83 -19.11 6.70
N GLY A 81 13.92 -18.16 5.78
CA GLY A 81 14.44 -18.39 4.42
C GLY A 81 13.49 -19.21 3.50
N HIS A 82 12.30 -19.60 3.98
CA HIS A 82 11.31 -20.34 3.20
C HIS A 82 10.47 -19.37 2.34
N HIS A 83 10.94 -19.07 1.13
CA HIS A 83 10.32 -18.05 0.25
C HIS A 83 8.82 -18.24 0.03
N ALA A 84 8.34 -19.48 -0.10
CA ALA A 84 6.90 -19.75 -0.30
C ALA A 84 6.06 -19.36 0.93
N GLU A 85 6.54 -19.67 2.14
CA GLU A 85 5.86 -19.31 3.39
C GLU A 85 5.92 -17.80 3.63
N ILE A 86 7.05 -17.17 3.31
CA ILE A 86 7.21 -15.71 3.36
C ILE A 86 6.19 -15.05 2.43
N ALA A 87 6.11 -15.48 1.16
CA ALA A 87 5.16 -14.92 0.19
C ALA A 87 3.69 -15.11 0.63
N LYS A 88 3.36 -16.27 1.18
CA LYS A 88 2.03 -16.54 1.75
C LYS A 88 1.73 -15.60 2.92
N TRP A 89 2.63 -15.46 3.86
CA TRP A 89 2.49 -14.55 5.00
C TRP A 89 2.30 -13.11 4.54
N GLN A 90 3.14 -12.63 3.60
CA GLN A 90 3.04 -11.30 3.02
C GLN A 90 1.67 -11.05 2.39
N ARG A 91 1.14 -12.03 1.64
CA ARG A 91 -0.19 -11.93 1.01
C ARG A 91 -1.29 -11.82 2.06
N LEU A 92 -1.26 -12.66 3.11
CA LEU A 92 -2.27 -12.64 4.17
C LEU A 92 -2.22 -11.34 4.97
N GLU A 93 -1.04 -10.82 5.28
CA GLU A 93 -0.89 -9.54 5.97
C GLU A 93 -1.31 -8.33 5.12
N ALA A 94 -1.09 -8.39 3.80
CA ALA A 94 -1.61 -7.38 2.88
C ALA A 94 -3.14 -7.37 2.86
N LEU A 95 -3.78 -8.54 2.81
CA LEU A 95 -5.23 -8.69 2.86
C LEU A 95 -5.81 -8.17 4.18
N ARG A 96 -5.23 -8.59 5.32
CA ARG A 96 -5.63 -8.12 6.65
C ARG A 96 -5.56 -6.60 6.76
N ARG A 97 -4.42 -6.01 6.40
CA ARG A 97 -4.21 -4.56 6.44
C ARG A 97 -5.18 -3.81 5.52
N THR A 98 -5.48 -4.37 4.34
CA THR A 98 -6.43 -3.76 3.40
C THR A 98 -7.84 -3.80 3.96
N LEU A 99 -8.27 -4.94 4.51
CA LEU A 99 -9.57 -5.07 5.17
C LEU A 99 -9.74 -4.06 6.31
N GLU A 100 -8.67 -3.81 7.07
CA GLU A 100 -8.71 -2.90 8.23
C GLU A 100 -8.74 -1.43 7.85
N ARG A 101 -8.01 -1.03 6.81
CA ARG A 101 -7.73 0.37 6.53
C ARG A 101 -8.37 0.90 5.26
N ARG A 102 -8.52 0.05 4.27
CA ARG A 102 -9.05 0.38 2.95
C ARG A 102 -9.89 -0.76 2.37
N PRO A 103 -11.01 -1.11 3.06
CA PRO A 103 -11.90 -2.19 2.61
C PRO A 103 -12.47 -1.96 1.21
N ASP A 104 -12.60 -0.70 0.80
CA ASP A 104 -13.01 -0.28 -0.54
C ASP A 104 -12.11 -0.86 -1.65
N MET A 105 -10.81 -1.03 -1.40
CA MET A 105 -9.88 -1.60 -2.38
C MET A 105 -10.15 -3.09 -2.67
N LEU A 106 -10.71 -3.83 -1.70
CA LEU A 106 -11.02 -5.26 -1.89
C LEU A 106 -12.14 -5.49 -2.93
N GLU A 107 -13.00 -4.51 -3.16
CA GLU A 107 -14.09 -4.60 -4.13
C GLU A 107 -13.58 -4.67 -5.58
N SER A 108 -12.43 -4.04 -5.86
CA SER A 108 -11.82 -3.97 -7.18
C SER A 108 -10.64 -4.94 -7.37
N THR A 109 -10.25 -5.66 -6.33
CA THR A 109 -9.08 -6.54 -6.35
C THR A 109 -9.46 -7.97 -6.73
N GLU A 110 -8.66 -8.60 -7.61
CA GLU A 110 -8.79 -10.02 -7.89
C GLU A 110 -8.36 -10.84 -6.67
N LEU A 111 -9.32 -11.56 -6.09
CA LEU A 111 -9.14 -12.40 -4.91
C LEU A 111 -9.24 -13.87 -5.29
N SER A 112 -8.24 -14.67 -4.92
CA SER A 112 -8.29 -16.12 -5.02
C SER A 112 -9.33 -16.73 -4.05
N PRO A 113 -9.77 -17.99 -4.27
CA PRO A 113 -10.65 -18.65 -3.31
C PRO A 113 -10.06 -18.77 -1.89
N GLY A 114 -8.72 -18.84 -1.78
CA GLY A 114 -8.00 -18.83 -0.50
C GLY A 114 -8.05 -17.46 0.19
N ASP A 115 -7.87 -16.38 -0.58
CA ASP A 115 -7.95 -15.01 -0.05
C ASP A 115 -9.36 -14.72 0.50
N ARG A 116 -10.41 -15.13 -0.23
CA ARG A 116 -11.80 -14.94 0.21
C ARG A 116 -12.09 -15.64 1.52
N ARG A 117 -11.71 -16.92 1.64
CA ARG A 117 -11.86 -17.67 2.89
C ARG A 117 -11.16 -17.00 4.07
N PHE A 118 -9.92 -16.55 3.87
CA PHE A 118 -9.17 -15.85 4.90
C PHE A 118 -9.84 -14.54 5.33
N LEU A 119 -10.38 -13.77 4.38
CA LEU A 119 -11.11 -12.53 4.69
C LEU A 119 -12.43 -12.80 5.42
N ASP A 120 -13.12 -13.87 5.09
CA ASP A 120 -14.35 -14.27 5.78
C ASP A 120 -14.04 -14.71 7.23
N GLU A 121 -12.98 -15.50 7.45
CA GLU A 121 -12.50 -15.85 8.79
C GLU A 121 -12.17 -14.61 9.63
N LEU A 122 -11.49 -13.60 9.06
CA LEU A 122 -11.18 -12.36 9.76
C LEU A 122 -12.41 -11.53 10.11
N ARG A 123 -13.45 -11.55 9.27
CA ARG A 123 -14.73 -10.86 9.55
C ARG A 123 -15.48 -11.54 10.69
N ASP A 124 -15.55 -12.87 10.66
CA ASP A 124 -16.18 -13.67 11.71
C ASP A 124 -15.48 -13.55 13.07
N GLU A 125 -14.13 -13.38 13.07
CA GLU A 125 -13.37 -13.11 14.29
C GLU A 125 -13.74 -11.75 14.90
N ARG A 126 -13.83 -10.71 14.06
CA ARG A 126 -14.21 -9.36 14.52
C ARG A 126 -15.62 -9.30 15.11
N GLU A 127 -16.58 -9.95 14.45
CA GLU A 127 -17.97 -9.99 14.93
C GLU A 127 -18.13 -10.74 16.28
N ARG A 128 -17.15 -11.54 16.65
CA ARG A 128 -17.12 -12.25 17.95
C ARG A 128 -16.46 -11.45 19.08
N ASP A 129 -15.60 -10.48 18.71
CA ASP A 129 -14.86 -9.66 19.67
C ASP A 129 -15.57 -8.33 19.98
N ASP A 130 -16.59 -7.93 19.19
CA ASP A 130 -17.47 -6.79 19.38
C ASP A 130 -18.76 -7.18 20.16
#